data_8dded43fd0f4a051784944f084d0a08d
#
_entry.id   8dded43fd0f4a051784944f084d0a08d
#
_cell.length_a   1.000
_cell.length_b   1.000
_cell.length_c   1.000
_cell.angle_alpha   90.00
_cell.angle_beta   90.00
_cell.angle_gamma   90.00
#
_symmetry.space_group_name_H-M   'P 1'
#
loop_
_entity.id
_entity.type
_entity.pdbx_description
1 polymer ?
#
loop_
_entity_poly.entity_id
_entity_poly.type
_entity_poly.pdbx_seq_one_letter_code
_entity_poly.pdbx_strand_id
1 'polypeptide(L)'
;MQRQSQSSGLPRNDLLGSYAAQIATGAANSDEMLAPDGSVKPAWASFVAYLRQLSPNELAFRFARGDQYLRDAGVLFRQYDETLSSEREWPLSHIPVIMDESEWQQISAGLIERAELLEFVLRDFYTDNTLVRSGQLPATLLSQNPAWLRPMIGMSRQNNNLLNTVSFEIGRGPSGKWWVISDLIEAPSTAGFAIENRIATSRVFSGFFNSANIHRLAGYFQNFQQTLFDIKGDAEGEVALLSPGLLNEYYPEHTYIARYLGLLLVEGEDLIVQSGKAMVRTVAGAKPISLLWSRLPSPMFDPLEFNPTSMLGA
;
A
#
# COMPACT_ATOMS: atom_id res chain seq x y z
N MET A 1 54.86 -31.72 -26.05
CA MET A 1 54.52 -31.15 -24.72
C MET A 1 53.37 -30.20 -24.90
N GLN A 2 52.13 -30.73 -24.70
CA GLN A 2 50.88 -29.98 -24.76
C GLN A 2 50.63 -29.43 -23.32
N ARG A 3 50.61 -28.12 -23.19
CA ARG A 3 50.14 -27.45 -21.97
C ARG A 3 48.58 -27.40 -22.01
N GLN A 4 47.97 -28.21 -21.20
CA GLN A 4 46.55 -28.07 -20.88
C GLN A 4 46.35 -26.79 -20.09
N SER A 5 45.61 -25.83 -20.65
CA SER A 5 45.10 -24.66 -19.94
C SER A 5 43.95 -25.14 -19.02
N GLN A 6 44.24 -25.25 -17.75
CA GLN A 6 43.21 -25.36 -16.72
C GLN A 6 42.51 -24.01 -16.63
N SER A 7 41.30 -23.91 -17.13
CA SER A 7 40.38 -22.83 -16.80
C SER A 7 40.00 -22.97 -15.35
N SER A 8 40.57 -22.14 -14.49
CA SER A 8 40.14 -21.96 -13.11
C SER A 8 38.75 -21.34 -13.13
N GLY A 9 37.72 -22.20 -13.12
CA GLY A 9 36.36 -21.74 -12.88
C GLY A 9 36.28 -21.17 -11.47
N LEU A 10 36.03 -19.88 -11.36
CA LEU A 10 35.62 -19.25 -10.10
C LEU A 10 34.41 -20.05 -9.55
N PRO A 11 34.33 -20.27 -8.24
CA PRO A 11 33.21 -20.99 -7.65
C PRO A 11 31.91 -20.30 -8.05
N ARG A 12 31.05 -21.02 -8.74
CA ARG A 12 29.67 -20.57 -9.00
C ARG A 12 29.03 -20.32 -7.66
N ASN A 13 28.53 -19.13 -7.45
CA ASN A 13 27.92 -18.69 -6.22
C ASN A 13 26.74 -19.60 -5.89
N ASP A 14 26.91 -20.46 -4.90
CA ASP A 14 25.84 -21.34 -4.38
C ASP A 14 24.97 -20.56 -3.39
N LEU A 15 24.37 -19.45 -3.85
CA LEU A 15 23.43 -18.65 -3.07
C LEU A 15 22.27 -19.51 -2.55
N LEU A 16 21.84 -20.50 -3.34
CA LEU A 16 20.73 -21.38 -2.97
C LEU A 16 21.14 -22.45 -1.97
N GLY A 17 22.33 -23.01 -2.06
CA GLY A 17 22.81 -24.00 -1.08
C GLY A 17 22.98 -23.37 0.29
N SER A 18 23.54 -22.17 0.38
CA SER A 18 23.65 -21.45 1.65
C SER A 18 22.29 -21.04 2.21
N TYR A 19 21.36 -20.61 1.36
CA TYR A 19 19.98 -20.27 1.76
C TYR A 19 19.23 -21.52 2.24
N ALA A 20 19.25 -22.60 1.49
CA ALA A 20 18.61 -23.86 1.86
C ALA A 20 19.16 -24.44 3.17
N ALA A 21 20.47 -24.31 3.39
CA ALA A 21 21.09 -24.74 4.66
C ALA A 21 20.63 -23.90 5.86
N GLN A 22 20.41 -22.60 5.68
CA GLN A 22 19.87 -21.73 6.74
C GLN A 22 18.42 -22.08 7.07
N ILE A 23 17.59 -22.39 6.06
CA ILE A 23 16.19 -22.77 6.27
C ILE A 23 16.08 -24.15 6.92
N ALA A 24 16.92 -25.11 6.56
CA ALA A 24 16.91 -26.45 7.13
C ALA A 24 17.21 -26.45 8.64
N THR A 25 17.87 -25.43 9.17
CA THR A 25 18.15 -25.25 10.60
C THR A 25 17.04 -24.52 11.36
N GLY A 26 16.10 -23.88 10.66
CA GLY A 26 14.95 -23.17 11.23
C GLY A 26 13.64 -23.94 11.02
N ALA A 27 12.67 -23.75 11.90
CA ALA A 27 11.34 -24.39 11.83
C ALA A 27 10.47 -23.87 10.66
N ALA A 28 11.04 -23.66 9.48
CA ALA A 28 10.37 -23.06 8.35
C ALA A 28 9.57 -24.09 7.54
N ASN A 29 8.36 -24.41 8.00
CA ASN A 29 7.41 -25.21 7.23
C ASN A 29 6.81 -24.46 6.02
N SER A 30 7.12 -23.17 5.82
CA SER A 30 6.56 -22.35 4.75
C SER A 30 7.55 -21.33 4.22
N ASP A 31 8.57 -21.81 3.50
CA ASP A 31 9.44 -20.92 2.72
C ASP A 31 8.71 -20.46 1.44
N GLU A 32 8.89 -19.18 1.04
CA GLU A 32 8.24 -18.66 -0.17
C GLU A 32 8.88 -19.16 -1.46
N MET A 33 10.19 -19.39 -1.45
CA MET A 33 10.96 -19.79 -2.64
C MET A 33 11.13 -21.31 -2.75
N LEU A 34 11.34 -22.01 -1.62
CA LEU A 34 11.60 -23.44 -1.59
C LEU A 34 10.37 -24.25 -1.17
N ALA A 35 10.22 -25.40 -1.80
CA ALA A 35 9.29 -26.44 -1.37
C ALA A 35 9.88 -27.22 -0.16
N PRO A 36 9.06 -28.00 0.59
CA PRO A 36 9.54 -28.78 1.73
C PRO A 36 10.67 -29.78 1.44
N ASP A 37 10.78 -30.22 0.20
CA ASP A 37 11.85 -31.11 -0.28
C ASP A 37 13.13 -30.36 -0.67
N GLY A 38 13.18 -29.03 -0.48
CA GLY A 38 14.29 -28.16 -0.84
C GLY A 38 14.36 -27.78 -2.31
N SER A 39 13.42 -28.22 -3.14
CA SER A 39 13.33 -27.79 -4.54
C SER A 39 12.79 -26.37 -4.67
N VAL A 40 13.20 -25.66 -5.74
CA VAL A 40 12.68 -24.31 -6.04
C VAL A 40 11.25 -24.44 -6.54
N LYS A 41 10.33 -23.69 -5.94
CA LYS A 41 8.94 -23.63 -6.39
C LYS A 41 8.84 -23.12 -7.84
N PRO A 42 7.89 -23.59 -8.65
CA PRO A 42 7.77 -23.22 -10.07
C PRO A 42 7.71 -21.73 -10.34
N ALA A 43 6.98 -20.95 -9.52
CA ALA A 43 6.87 -19.51 -9.64
C ALA A 43 8.23 -18.79 -9.53
N TRP A 44 9.18 -19.35 -8.79
CA TRP A 44 10.51 -18.80 -8.56
C TRP A 44 11.57 -19.27 -9.54
N ALA A 45 11.30 -20.32 -10.32
CA ALA A 45 12.31 -20.99 -11.14
C ALA A 45 13.03 -20.05 -12.11
N SER A 46 12.30 -19.20 -12.81
CA SER A 46 12.86 -18.26 -13.79
C SER A 46 13.69 -17.15 -13.12
N PHE A 47 13.24 -16.64 -11.98
CA PHE A 47 13.97 -15.61 -11.22
C PHE A 47 15.27 -16.19 -10.62
N VAL A 48 15.21 -17.37 -10.05
CA VAL A 48 16.39 -18.06 -9.54
C VAL A 48 17.40 -18.37 -10.66
N ALA A 49 16.93 -18.79 -11.83
CA ALA A 49 17.79 -19.00 -12.99
C ALA A 49 18.48 -17.69 -13.43
N TYR A 50 17.76 -16.57 -13.37
CA TYR A 50 18.34 -15.24 -13.63
C TYR A 50 19.37 -14.86 -12.57
N LEU A 51 19.09 -15.02 -11.27
CA LEU A 51 20.03 -14.71 -10.19
C LEU A 51 21.34 -15.50 -10.29
N ARG A 52 21.28 -16.75 -10.72
CA ARG A 52 22.47 -17.61 -10.92
C ARG A 52 23.43 -17.10 -12.01
N GLN A 53 22.97 -16.22 -12.89
CA GLN A 53 23.82 -15.59 -13.93
C GLN A 53 24.60 -14.39 -13.40
N LEU A 54 24.20 -13.82 -12.25
CA LEU A 54 24.83 -12.65 -11.66
C LEU A 54 25.95 -13.05 -10.71
N SER A 55 27.05 -12.34 -10.75
CA SER A 55 28.10 -12.46 -9.73
C SER A 55 27.66 -11.77 -8.43
N PRO A 56 28.22 -12.14 -7.26
CA PRO A 56 27.95 -11.46 -5.99
C PRO A 56 28.19 -9.95 -6.05
N ASN A 57 29.29 -9.55 -6.69
CA ASN A 57 29.64 -8.14 -6.81
C ASN A 57 28.64 -7.39 -7.70
N GLU A 58 28.19 -8.00 -8.77
CA GLU A 58 27.17 -7.41 -9.64
C GLU A 58 25.84 -7.27 -8.91
N LEU A 59 25.44 -8.29 -8.12
CA LEU A 59 24.21 -8.25 -7.33
C LEU A 59 24.29 -7.14 -6.27
N ALA A 60 25.39 -7.05 -5.52
CA ALA A 60 25.60 -6.00 -4.54
C ALA A 60 25.57 -4.58 -5.18
N PHE A 61 26.20 -4.41 -6.36
CA PHE A 61 26.16 -3.16 -7.09
C PHE A 61 24.74 -2.79 -7.52
N ARG A 62 23.94 -3.75 -7.98
CA ARG A 62 22.56 -3.52 -8.40
C ARG A 62 21.68 -3.13 -7.20
N PHE A 63 21.85 -3.78 -6.04
CA PHE A 63 21.15 -3.44 -4.80
C PHE A 63 21.49 -2.00 -4.38
N ALA A 64 22.76 -1.65 -4.32
CA ALA A 64 23.20 -0.29 -3.99
C ALA A 64 22.58 0.78 -4.92
N ARG A 65 22.39 0.46 -6.21
CA ARG A 65 21.69 1.35 -7.15
C ARG A 65 20.19 1.45 -6.87
N GLY A 66 19.55 0.37 -6.39
CA GLY A 66 18.17 0.40 -5.95
C GLY A 66 17.99 1.30 -4.72
N ASP A 67 18.88 1.16 -3.73
CA ASP A 67 18.88 2.00 -2.52
C ASP A 67 19.14 3.47 -2.88
N GLN A 68 20.11 3.73 -3.77
CA GLN A 68 20.38 5.09 -4.24
C GLN A 68 19.16 5.71 -4.93
N TYR A 69 18.45 4.92 -5.74
CA TYR A 69 17.24 5.42 -6.38
C TYR A 69 16.18 5.85 -5.33
N LEU A 70 15.95 5.04 -4.29
CA LEU A 70 14.96 5.38 -3.25
C LEU A 70 15.37 6.64 -2.49
N ARG A 71 16.66 6.81 -2.16
CA ARG A 71 17.19 8.06 -1.57
C ARG A 71 16.95 9.26 -2.46
N ASP A 72 17.31 9.16 -3.74
CA ASP A 72 17.18 10.25 -4.71
C ASP A 72 15.71 10.62 -4.98
N ALA A 73 14.81 9.64 -4.88
CA ALA A 73 13.36 9.83 -4.99
C ALA A 73 12.74 10.41 -3.70
N GLY A 74 13.50 10.52 -2.62
CA GLY A 74 13.00 11.00 -1.32
C GLY A 74 12.09 10.00 -0.62
N VAL A 75 12.21 8.70 -0.93
CA VAL A 75 11.45 7.63 -0.28
C VAL A 75 12.13 7.29 1.03
N LEU A 76 11.67 7.93 2.07
CA LEU A 76 12.22 7.84 3.42
C LEU A 76 11.11 7.46 4.38
N PHE A 77 11.47 6.77 5.44
CA PHE A 77 10.59 6.56 6.57
C PHE A 77 10.93 7.57 7.66
N ARG A 78 9.98 8.43 8.00
CA ARG A 78 10.12 9.41 9.07
C ARG A 78 9.31 8.96 10.26
N GLN A 79 9.98 8.82 11.38
CA GLN A 79 9.32 8.57 12.65
C GLN A 79 9.48 9.83 13.50
N TYR A 80 8.35 10.43 13.85
CA TYR A 80 8.30 11.56 14.76
C TYR A 80 7.94 11.03 16.14
N ASP A 81 8.91 11.08 17.06
CA ASP A 81 8.68 10.87 18.48
C ASP A 81 8.76 12.23 19.20
N GLU A 82 8.12 12.37 20.36
CA GLU A 82 8.09 13.65 21.12
C GLU A 82 9.48 14.21 21.42
N THR A 83 10.52 13.37 21.38
CA THR A 83 11.90 13.73 21.73
C THR A 83 12.91 13.66 20.59
N LEU A 84 12.65 12.92 19.54
CA LEU A 84 13.61 12.67 18.45
C LEU A 84 12.87 12.46 17.12
N SER A 85 13.10 13.34 16.17
CA SER A 85 12.78 13.03 14.77
C SER A 85 13.87 12.15 14.20
N SER A 86 13.57 10.91 13.85
CA SER A 86 14.50 10.05 13.14
C SER A 86 14.03 9.84 11.69
N GLU A 87 14.92 10.16 10.78
CA GLU A 87 14.75 9.83 9.37
C GLU A 87 15.63 8.61 9.06
N ARG A 88 15.04 7.57 8.52
CA ARG A 88 15.76 6.38 8.09
C ARG A 88 15.44 6.06 6.64
N GLU A 89 16.39 5.41 5.98
CA GLU A 89 16.17 4.87 4.65
C GLU A 89 14.99 3.89 4.63
N TRP A 90 14.24 3.91 3.55
CA TRP A 90 13.16 2.95 3.34
C TRP A 90 13.72 1.52 3.25
N PRO A 91 13.26 0.59 4.10
CA PRO A 91 13.84 -0.76 4.19
C PRO A 91 13.32 -1.66 3.06
N LEU A 92 13.81 -1.47 1.83
CA LEU A 92 13.44 -2.33 0.71
C LEU A 92 14.19 -3.67 0.77
N SER A 93 13.44 -4.78 0.80
CA SER A 93 13.99 -6.07 0.41
C SER A 93 14.09 -6.13 -1.11
N HIS A 94 15.32 -6.19 -1.65
CA HIS A 94 15.52 -6.20 -3.10
C HIS A 94 14.99 -7.46 -3.77
N ILE A 95 15.00 -8.60 -3.07
CA ILE A 95 14.41 -9.84 -3.57
C ILE A 95 12.90 -9.79 -3.27
N PRO A 96 12.04 -9.67 -4.30
CA PRO A 96 10.60 -9.59 -4.12
C PRO A 96 9.99 -10.94 -3.78
N VAL A 97 8.86 -10.95 -3.11
CA VAL A 97 7.99 -12.13 -3.06
C VAL A 97 7.40 -12.34 -4.46
N ILE A 98 7.50 -13.56 -4.97
CA ILE A 98 6.97 -13.92 -6.29
C ILE A 98 5.74 -14.79 -6.11
N MET A 99 4.65 -14.35 -6.71
CA MET A 99 3.35 -15.00 -6.67
C MET A 99 2.91 -15.27 -8.11
N ASP A 100 2.37 -16.46 -8.38
CA ASP A 100 1.82 -16.74 -9.69
C ASP A 100 0.40 -16.19 -9.86
N GLU A 101 -0.03 -16.08 -11.11
CA GLU A 101 -1.33 -15.51 -11.47
C GLU A 101 -2.50 -16.27 -10.85
N SER A 102 -2.44 -17.60 -10.83
CA SER A 102 -3.53 -18.43 -10.32
C SER A 102 -3.70 -18.27 -8.82
N GLU A 103 -2.59 -18.16 -8.09
CA GLU A 103 -2.59 -17.87 -6.66
C GLU A 103 -3.14 -16.47 -6.37
N TRP A 104 -2.69 -15.47 -7.14
CA TRP A 104 -3.20 -14.10 -7.00
C TRP A 104 -4.70 -13.99 -7.27
N GLN A 105 -5.22 -14.69 -8.28
CA GLN A 105 -6.65 -14.72 -8.57
C GLN A 105 -7.47 -15.29 -7.43
N GLN A 106 -6.98 -16.35 -6.76
CA GLN A 106 -7.66 -16.91 -5.59
C GLN A 106 -7.67 -15.94 -4.41
N ILE A 107 -6.53 -15.31 -4.14
CA ILE A 107 -6.40 -14.31 -3.07
C ILE A 107 -7.32 -13.13 -3.35
N SER A 108 -7.23 -12.55 -4.53
CA SER A 108 -8.01 -11.36 -4.89
C SER A 108 -9.52 -11.62 -4.86
N ALA A 109 -9.98 -12.79 -5.30
CA ALA A 109 -11.40 -13.16 -5.21
C ALA A 109 -11.87 -13.18 -3.74
N GLY A 110 -11.11 -13.79 -2.83
CA GLY A 110 -11.44 -13.82 -1.42
C GLY A 110 -11.40 -12.44 -0.76
N LEU A 111 -10.45 -11.57 -1.17
CA LEU A 111 -10.37 -10.20 -0.66
C LEU A 111 -11.51 -9.31 -1.17
N ILE A 112 -11.98 -9.53 -2.40
CA ILE A 112 -13.16 -8.83 -2.95
C ILE A 112 -14.40 -9.19 -2.15
N GLU A 113 -14.67 -10.49 -1.95
CA GLU A 113 -15.79 -10.97 -1.13
C GLU A 113 -15.75 -10.37 0.28
N ARG A 114 -14.56 -10.32 0.89
CA ARG A 114 -14.37 -9.71 2.21
C ARG A 114 -14.65 -8.21 2.21
N ALA A 115 -14.20 -7.48 1.20
CA ALA A 115 -14.48 -6.04 1.05
C ALA A 115 -15.98 -5.76 0.89
N GLU A 116 -16.69 -6.58 0.12
CA GLU A 116 -18.13 -6.49 -0.03
C GLU A 116 -18.85 -6.75 1.31
N LEU A 117 -18.41 -7.76 2.08
CA LEU A 117 -18.95 -8.00 3.40
C LEU A 117 -18.75 -6.82 4.35
N LEU A 118 -17.54 -6.22 4.36
CA LEU A 118 -17.25 -5.04 5.17
C LEU A 118 -18.13 -3.85 4.76
N GLU A 119 -18.36 -3.64 3.47
CA GLU A 119 -19.28 -2.62 2.97
C GLU A 119 -20.71 -2.86 3.49
N PHE A 120 -21.23 -4.10 3.46
CA PHE A 120 -22.56 -4.42 3.97
C PHE A 120 -22.66 -4.16 5.47
N VAL A 121 -21.66 -4.56 6.25
CA VAL A 121 -21.62 -4.33 7.70
C VAL A 121 -21.59 -2.83 8.01
N LEU A 122 -20.74 -2.09 7.33
CA LEU A 122 -20.62 -0.65 7.55
C LEU A 122 -21.91 0.08 7.18
N ARG A 123 -22.53 -0.32 6.08
CA ARG A 123 -23.83 0.22 5.65
C ARG A 123 -24.92 -0.03 6.68
N ASP A 124 -25.02 -1.25 7.23
CA ASP A 124 -26.00 -1.59 8.26
C ASP A 124 -25.79 -0.70 9.51
N PHE A 125 -24.55 -0.45 9.91
CA PHE A 125 -24.25 0.40 11.09
C PHE A 125 -24.69 1.87 10.91
N TYR A 126 -24.71 2.39 9.69
CA TYR A 126 -25.10 3.76 9.41
C TYR A 126 -26.55 3.90 8.89
N THR A 127 -27.32 2.78 8.83
CA THR A 127 -28.72 2.77 8.42
C THR A 127 -29.61 2.09 9.49
N ASP A 128 -30.03 0.86 9.24
CA ASP A 128 -31.03 0.15 10.04
C ASP A 128 -30.46 -0.49 11.31
N ASN A 129 -29.16 -0.66 11.38
CA ASN A 129 -28.44 -1.30 12.49
C ASN A 129 -29.00 -2.69 12.85
N THR A 130 -29.29 -3.47 11.81
CA THR A 130 -29.98 -4.76 11.91
C THR A 130 -29.14 -5.79 12.65
N LEU A 131 -27.81 -5.80 12.44
CA LEU A 131 -26.91 -6.75 13.09
C LEU A 131 -26.90 -6.59 14.61
N VAL A 132 -26.98 -5.36 15.12
CA VAL A 132 -27.07 -5.09 16.55
C VAL A 132 -28.50 -5.35 17.07
N ARG A 133 -29.51 -4.90 16.35
CA ARG A 133 -30.92 -5.08 16.76
C ARG A 133 -31.35 -6.53 16.82
N SER A 134 -30.81 -7.38 15.95
CA SER A 134 -31.06 -8.83 15.94
C SER A 134 -30.21 -9.61 16.96
N GLY A 135 -29.27 -8.93 17.64
CA GLY A 135 -28.38 -9.56 18.62
C GLY A 135 -27.22 -10.34 18.00
N GLN A 136 -26.98 -10.22 16.70
CA GLN A 136 -25.83 -10.85 16.04
C GLN A 136 -24.51 -10.19 16.42
N LEU A 137 -24.54 -8.87 16.66
CA LEU A 137 -23.40 -8.12 17.18
C LEU A 137 -23.78 -7.40 18.49
N PRO A 138 -22.90 -7.42 19.51
CA PRO A 138 -23.11 -6.65 20.73
C PRO A 138 -23.11 -5.14 20.45
N ALA A 139 -24.10 -4.42 20.97
CA ALA A 139 -24.19 -2.97 20.80
C ALA A 139 -22.94 -2.20 21.31
N THR A 140 -22.26 -2.77 22.31
CA THR A 140 -21.02 -2.20 22.88
C THR A 140 -19.88 -2.14 21.88
N LEU A 141 -19.79 -3.08 20.94
CA LEU A 141 -18.76 -3.05 19.88
C LEU A 141 -18.89 -1.80 19.00
N LEU A 142 -20.11 -1.37 18.74
CA LEU A 142 -20.36 -0.16 17.96
C LEU A 142 -20.25 1.10 18.84
N SER A 143 -20.99 1.14 19.96
CA SER A 143 -21.10 2.35 20.78
C SER A 143 -19.82 2.77 21.49
N GLN A 144 -18.89 1.84 21.72
CA GLN A 144 -17.58 2.12 22.33
C GLN A 144 -16.45 2.32 21.29
N ASN A 145 -16.76 2.15 20.00
CA ASN A 145 -15.75 2.36 18.95
C ASN A 145 -15.64 3.87 18.63
N PRO A 146 -14.49 4.49 18.89
CA PRO A 146 -14.29 5.94 18.64
C PRO A 146 -14.33 6.28 17.13
N ALA A 147 -14.12 5.31 16.24
CA ALA A 147 -14.23 5.50 14.81
C ALA A 147 -15.68 5.48 14.30
N TRP A 148 -16.67 5.13 15.14
CA TRP A 148 -18.07 5.21 14.78
C TRP A 148 -18.59 6.64 14.92
N LEU A 149 -18.83 7.28 13.79
CA LEU A 149 -19.23 8.69 13.72
C LEU A 149 -20.76 8.80 13.75
N ARG A 150 -21.35 8.98 14.94
CA ARG A 150 -22.80 9.10 15.13
C ARG A 150 -23.47 10.16 14.25
N PRO A 151 -22.88 11.36 14.02
CA PRO A 151 -23.47 12.36 13.14
C PRO A 151 -23.67 11.90 11.69
N MET A 152 -22.95 10.84 11.28
CA MET A 152 -23.05 10.28 9.93
C MET A 152 -24.23 9.31 9.74
N ILE A 153 -24.98 8.97 10.80
CA ILE A 153 -26.14 8.08 10.71
C ILE A 153 -27.21 8.71 9.83
N GLY A 154 -27.68 7.94 8.83
CA GLY A 154 -28.72 8.38 7.92
C GLY A 154 -28.28 9.39 6.85
N MET A 155 -26.99 9.71 6.75
CA MET A 155 -26.50 10.57 5.67
C MET A 155 -26.59 9.84 4.32
N SER A 156 -27.38 10.42 3.42
CA SER A 156 -27.47 9.96 2.04
C SER A 156 -26.17 10.26 1.28
N ARG A 157 -25.63 9.29 0.54
CA ARG A 157 -24.51 9.48 -0.36
C ARG A 157 -24.94 9.44 -1.80
N GLN A 158 -24.32 10.27 -2.63
CA GLN A 158 -24.52 10.26 -4.09
C GLN A 158 -24.05 8.93 -4.70
N ASN A 159 -22.99 8.34 -4.16
CA ASN A 159 -22.52 7.00 -4.51
C ASN A 159 -22.93 5.98 -3.44
N ASN A 160 -23.38 4.82 -3.89
CA ASN A 160 -23.88 3.79 -2.99
C ASN A 160 -22.80 3.12 -2.11
N ASN A 161 -21.51 3.35 -2.34
CA ASN A 161 -20.45 2.74 -1.57
C ASN A 161 -19.97 3.64 -0.44
N LEU A 162 -19.85 3.08 0.76
CA LEU A 162 -19.24 3.72 1.93
C LEU A 162 -17.73 3.48 1.96
N LEU A 163 -17.28 2.30 1.52
CA LEU A 163 -15.88 1.93 1.38
C LEU A 163 -15.44 2.10 -0.08
N ASN A 164 -14.58 3.06 -0.35
CA ASN A 164 -14.02 3.28 -1.68
C ASN A 164 -12.62 2.68 -1.84
N THR A 165 -11.91 2.49 -0.74
CA THR A 165 -10.58 1.87 -0.68
C THR A 165 -10.47 1.03 0.58
N VAL A 166 -9.96 -0.19 0.42
CA VAL A 166 -9.65 -1.11 1.52
C VAL A 166 -8.26 -1.66 1.30
N SER A 167 -7.47 -1.75 2.34
CA SER A 167 -6.18 -2.47 2.32
C SER A 167 -6.26 -3.66 3.26
N PHE A 168 -5.66 -4.76 2.86
CA PHE A 168 -5.62 -5.99 3.66
C PHE A 168 -4.17 -6.36 3.95
N GLU A 169 -3.88 -6.64 5.20
CA GLU A 169 -2.66 -7.35 5.55
C GLU A 169 -2.91 -8.85 5.43
N ILE A 170 -2.13 -9.48 4.58
CA ILE A 170 -2.24 -10.92 4.34
C ILE A 170 -0.91 -11.61 4.65
N GLY A 171 -0.98 -12.82 5.14
CA GLY A 171 0.20 -13.65 5.43
C GLY A 171 -0.04 -15.10 5.11
N ARG A 172 1.04 -15.80 4.74
CA ARG A 172 0.99 -17.23 4.53
C ARG A 172 1.25 -17.97 5.84
N GLY A 173 0.31 -18.80 6.26
CA GLY A 173 0.47 -19.62 7.45
C GLY A 173 1.38 -20.85 7.22
N PRO A 174 1.72 -21.58 8.28
CA PRO A 174 2.62 -22.76 8.21
C PRO A 174 2.13 -23.86 7.27
N SER A 175 0.81 -23.94 7.03
CA SER A 175 0.21 -24.89 6.09
C SER A 175 0.25 -24.44 4.63
N GLY A 176 0.87 -23.28 4.33
CA GLY A 176 0.89 -22.66 3.01
C GLY A 176 -0.39 -21.91 2.63
N LYS A 177 -1.41 -21.89 3.51
CA LYS A 177 -2.67 -21.15 3.27
C LYS A 177 -2.49 -19.67 3.58
N TRP A 178 -3.14 -18.83 2.77
CA TRP A 178 -3.24 -17.40 3.02
C TRP A 178 -4.27 -17.08 4.09
N TRP A 179 -3.94 -16.10 4.91
CA TRP A 179 -4.78 -15.56 5.97
C TRP A 179 -4.83 -14.06 5.84
N VAL A 180 -5.99 -13.48 6.10
CA VAL A 180 -6.12 -12.05 6.34
C VAL A 180 -5.76 -11.80 7.80
N ILE A 181 -4.77 -10.96 8.04
CA ILE A 181 -4.27 -10.61 9.36
C ILE A 181 -5.03 -9.38 9.87
N SER A 182 -5.25 -8.40 8.99
CA SER A 182 -5.94 -7.16 9.34
C SER A 182 -6.65 -6.54 8.14
N ASP A 183 -7.73 -5.81 8.44
CA ASP A 183 -8.52 -5.02 7.50
C ASP A 183 -8.27 -3.53 7.79
N LEU A 184 -7.70 -2.81 6.84
CA LEU A 184 -7.43 -1.38 6.94
C LEU A 184 -8.45 -0.63 6.09
N ILE A 185 -9.52 -0.16 6.73
CA ILE A 185 -10.64 0.50 6.06
C ILE A 185 -10.61 2.03 6.22
N GLU A 186 -9.79 2.54 7.13
CA GLU A 186 -9.67 3.97 7.39
C GLU A 186 -8.35 4.50 6.81
N ALA A 187 -8.45 5.36 5.82
CA ALA A 187 -7.32 6.02 5.15
C ALA A 187 -6.11 5.11 4.90
N PRO A 188 -6.27 3.92 4.27
CA PRO A 188 -5.17 2.98 4.11
C PRO A 188 -4.03 3.60 3.31
N SER A 189 -2.81 3.57 3.86
CA SER A 189 -1.57 4.07 3.26
C SER A 189 -0.79 2.95 2.58
N THR A 190 0.40 3.26 2.04
CA THR A 190 1.38 2.34 1.43
C THR A 190 1.29 2.12 -0.08
N ALA A 191 0.23 2.53 -0.76
CA ALA A 191 0.11 2.37 -2.22
C ALA A 191 1.21 3.13 -2.98
N GLY A 192 1.60 4.32 -2.52
CA GLY A 192 2.69 5.10 -3.10
C GLY A 192 4.04 4.42 -2.91
N PHE A 193 4.31 3.86 -1.75
CA PHE A 193 5.52 3.08 -1.50
C PHE A 193 5.59 1.81 -2.37
N ALA A 194 4.45 1.18 -2.64
CA ALA A 194 4.40 0.02 -3.54
C ALA A 194 4.86 0.35 -4.97
N ILE A 195 4.52 1.54 -5.49
CA ILE A 195 5.04 2.00 -6.79
C ILE A 195 6.57 2.18 -6.72
N GLU A 196 7.06 2.89 -5.72
CA GLU A 196 8.48 3.17 -5.59
C GLU A 196 9.29 1.88 -5.42
N ASN A 197 8.80 0.95 -4.60
CA ASN A 197 9.39 -0.39 -4.48
C ASN A 197 9.42 -1.12 -5.83
N ARG A 198 8.34 -1.05 -6.61
CA ARG A 198 8.28 -1.66 -7.94
C ARG A 198 9.27 -1.04 -8.90
N ILE A 199 9.43 0.30 -8.89
CA ILE A 199 10.39 1.01 -9.73
C ILE A 199 11.82 0.64 -9.33
N ALA A 200 12.15 0.66 -8.04
CA ALA A 200 13.45 0.27 -7.53
C ALA A 200 13.79 -1.17 -7.93
N THR A 201 12.90 -2.12 -7.65
CA THR A 201 13.10 -3.54 -7.99
C THR A 201 13.24 -3.76 -9.50
N SER A 202 12.47 -3.04 -10.34
CA SER A 202 12.58 -3.14 -11.79
C SER A 202 13.93 -2.61 -12.32
N ARG A 203 14.52 -1.63 -11.66
CA ARG A 203 15.88 -1.12 -11.99
C ARG A 203 16.96 -2.11 -11.56
N VAL A 204 16.81 -2.70 -10.37
CA VAL A 204 17.75 -3.73 -9.87
C VAL A 204 17.76 -4.95 -10.80
N PHE A 205 16.62 -5.42 -11.23
CA PHE A 205 16.45 -6.62 -12.05
C PHE A 205 15.92 -6.33 -13.46
N SER A 206 16.40 -5.25 -14.09
CA SER A 206 15.89 -4.79 -15.40
C SER A 206 15.89 -5.87 -16.48
N GLY A 207 16.94 -6.72 -16.53
CA GLY A 207 17.01 -7.83 -17.46
C GLY A 207 15.90 -8.87 -17.25
N PHE A 208 15.57 -9.17 -15.99
CA PHE A 208 14.47 -10.07 -15.66
C PHE A 208 13.11 -9.46 -15.99
N PHE A 209 12.87 -8.22 -15.58
CA PHE A 209 11.61 -7.52 -15.83
C PHE A 209 11.27 -7.37 -17.32
N ASN A 210 12.29 -7.25 -18.18
CA ASN A 210 12.08 -7.16 -19.63
C ASN A 210 11.68 -8.49 -20.27
N SER A 211 12.06 -9.61 -19.65
CA SER A 211 11.80 -10.98 -20.18
C SER A 211 10.65 -11.70 -19.48
N ALA A 212 10.30 -11.29 -18.27
CA ALA A 212 9.25 -11.91 -17.48
C ALA A 212 7.89 -11.20 -17.70
N ASN A 213 6.83 -11.99 -17.70
CA ASN A 213 5.46 -11.48 -17.76
C ASN A 213 5.00 -11.05 -16.36
N ILE A 214 5.31 -9.82 -15.97
CA ILE A 214 5.01 -9.27 -14.64
C ILE A 214 3.86 -8.28 -14.76
N HIS A 215 2.83 -8.41 -13.92
CA HIS A 215 1.74 -7.45 -13.85
C HIS A 215 2.23 -6.05 -13.53
N ARG A 216 1.77 -5.08 -14.30
CA ARG A 216 2.10 -3.66 -14.11
C ARG A 216 1.14 -3.01 -13.14
N LEU A 217 1.67 -2.29 -12.15
CA LEU A 217 0.87 -1.54 -11.19
C LEU A 217 0.18 -0.32 -11.82
N ALA A 218 0.64 0.15 -12.97
CA ALA A 218 0.06 1.32 -13.64
C ALA A 218 -1.46 1.19 -13.88
N GLY A 219 -1.93 -0.02 -14.24
CA GLY A 219 -3.36 -0.26 -14.44
C GLY A 219 -4.19 -0.03 -13.18
N TYR A 220 -3.70 -0.44 -12.01
CA TYR A 220 -4.35 -0.16 -10.73
C TYR A 220 -4.51 1.35 -10.50
N PHE A 221 -3.44 2.12 -10.69
CA PHE A 221 -3.48 3.57 -10.45
C PHE A 221 -4.32 4.33 -11.46
N GLN A 222 -4.36 3.88 -12.71
CA GLN A 222 -5.28 4.41 -13.72
C GLN A 222 -6.74 4.18 -13.33
N ASN A 223 -7.07 2.97 -12.90
CA ASN A 223 -8.43 2.64 -12.42
C ASN A 223 -8.77 3.44 -11.15
N PHE A 224 -7.82 3.58 -10.22
CA PHE A 224 -8.03 4.37 -9.02
C PHE A 224 -8.28 5.85 -9.34
N GLN A 225 -7.47 6.45 -10.23
CA GLN A 225 -7.69 7.81 -10.71
C GLN A 225 -9.08 7.94 -11.37
N GLN A 226 -9.45 7.01 -12.25
CA GLN A 226 -10.75 7.01 -12.90
C GLN A 226 -11.89 6.95 -11.88
N THR A 227 -11.77 6.11 -10.86
CA THR A 227 -12.75 6.02 -9.77
C THR A 227 -12.94 7.36 -9.06
N LEU A 228 -11.86 8.09 -8.76
CA LEU A 228 -11.96 9.42 -8.16
C LEU A 228 -12.70 10.40 -9.06
N PHE A 229 -12.44 10.39 -10.36
CA PHE A 229 -13.13 11.25 -11.31
C PHE A 229 -14.60 10.83 -11.53
N ASP A 230 -14.90 9.54 -11.50
CA ASP A 230 -16.28 9.04 -11.56
C ASP A 230 -17.09 9.47 -10.32
N ILE A 231 -16.48 9.44 -9.14
CA ILE A 231 -17.08 9.95 -7.89
C ILE A 231 -17.29 11.46 -7.97
N LYS A 232 -16.34 12.20 -8.54
CA LYS A 232 -16.46 13.64 -8.78
C LYS A 232 -17.63 13.96 -9.72
N GLY A 233 -17.81 13.17 -10.77
CA GLY A 233 -18.79 13.41 -11.81
C GLY A 233 -18.58 14.78 -12.48
N ASP A 234 -19.69 15.45 -12.78
CA ASP A 234 -19.71 16.78 -13.45
C ASP A 234 -19.50 17.95 -12.47
N ALA A 235 -19.23 17.70 -11.20
CA ALA A 235 -19.02 18.76 -10.22
C ALA A 235 -17.80 19.61 -10.58
N GLU A 236 -18.00 20.93 -10.63
CA GLU A 236 -16.91 21.89 -10.87
C GLU A 236 -16.01 21.99 -9.65
N GLY A 237 -14.70 21.94 -9.86
CA GLY A 237 -13.70 22.10 -8.82
C GLY A 237 -12.54 21.11 -8.96
N GLU A 238 -11.57 21.27 -8.06
CA GLU A 238 -10.38 20.43 -8.02
C GLU A 238 -10.65 19.09 -7.30
N VAL A 239 -9.88 18.07 -7.67
CA VAL A 239 -9.76 16.83 -6.90
C VAL A 239 -8.52 16.98 -6.03
N ALA A 240 -8.70 16.94 -4.72
CA ALA A 240 -7.61 17.16 -3.77
C ALA A 240 -7.37 15.95 -2.87
N LEU A 241 -6.11 15.79 -2.45
CA LEU A 241 -5.69 14.86 -1.41
C LEU A 241 -5.40 15.67 -0.14
N LEU A 242 -6.15 15.43 0.92
CA LEU A 242 -5.95 16.06 2.23
C LEU A 242 -4.98 15.24 3.07
N SER A 243 -3.84 15.85 3.40
CA SER A 243 -2.79 15.26 4.23
C SER A 243 -2.81 15.85 5.65
N PRO A 244 -2.43 15.07 6.67
CA PRO A 244 -2.16 15.61 8.01
C PRO A 244 -0.93 16.54 8.08
N GLY A 245 -0.17 16.66 6.98
CA GLY A 245 0.99 17.53 6.89
C GLY A 245 2.34 16.84 7.15
N LEU A 246 3.39 17.67 7.17
CA LEU A 246 4.79 17.25 7.18
C LEU A 246 5.19 16.35 8.36
N LEU A 247 4.47 16.44 9.48
CA LEU A 247 4.77 15.64 10.67
C LEU A 247 4.18 14.21 10.60
N ASN A 248 3.43 13.89 9.57
CA ASN A 248 2.93 12.55 9.36
C ASN A 248 3.98 11.66 8.68
N GLU A 249 4.17 10.45 9.18
CA GLU A 249 5.13 9.48 8.65
C GLU A 249 4.89 9.09 7.19
N TYR A 250 3.63 9.19 6.72
CA TYR A 250 3.21 8.90 5.35
C TYR A 250 3.19 10.13 4.44
N TYR A 251 3.61 11.31 4.93
CA TYR A 251 3.61 12.52 4.11
C TYR A 251 4.41 12.39 2.79
N PRO A 252 5.58 11.73 2.76
CA PRO A 252 6.29 11.47 1.50
C PRO A 252 5.44 10.68 0.50
N GLU A 253 4.67 9.70 0.98
CA GLU A 253 3.73 8.94 0.16
C GLU A 253 2.60 9.82 -0.36
N HIS A 254 2.01 10.67 0.50
CA HIS A 254 0.94 11.59 0.10
C HIS A 254 1.40 12.53 -1.02
N THR A 255 2.59 13.10 -0.88
CA THR A 255 3.20 13.97 -1.89
C THR A 255 3.41 13.23 -3.21
N TYR A 256 3.94 12.02 -3.12
CA TYR A 256 4.22 11.20 -4.30
C TYR A 256 2.93 10.81 -5.03
N ILE A 257 1.94 10.26 -4.29
CA ILE A 257 0.71 9.76 -4.90
C ILE A 257 -0.16 10.90 -5.45
N ALA A 258 -0.21 12.05 -4.79
CA ALA A 258 -0.89 13.22 -5.29
C ALA A 258 -0.31 13.67 -6.64
N ARG A 259 1.02 13.75 -6.73
CA ARG A 259 1.72 14.07 -7.99
C ARG A 259 1.49 13.01 -9.06
N TYR A 260 1.54 11.73 -8.70
CA TYR A 260 1.38 10.63 -9.64
C TYR A 260 -0.04 10.57 -10.23
N LEU A 261 -1.05 10.83 -9.41
CA LEU A 261 -2.45 10.84 -9.82
C LEU A 261 -2.93 12.20 -10.35
N GLY A 262 -2.08 13.24 -10.30
CA GLY A 262 -2.46 14.60 -10.72
C GLY A 262 -3.48 15.26 -9.79
N LEU A 263 -3.42 14.96 -8.48
CA LEU A 263 -4.28 15.54 -7.46
C LEU A 263 -3.61 16.77 -6.82
N LEU A 264 -4.44 17.70 -6.35
CA LEU A 264 -3.97 18.81 -5.55
C LEU A 264 -3.67 18.30 -4.12
N LEU A 265 -2.42 18.41 -3.65
CA LEU A 265 -2.08 18.13 -2.25
C LEU A 265 -2.44 19.34 -1.40
N VAL A 266 -3.21 19.11 -0.34
CA VAL A 266 -3.65 20.15 0.60
C VAL A 266 -3.51 19.68 2.04
N GLU A 267 -3.31 20.64 2.95
CA GLU A 267 -3.34 20.46 4.41
C GLU A 267 -4.56 21.20 4.98
N GLY A 268 -4.92 20.96 6.24
CA GLY A 268 -6.11 21.58 6.85
C GLY A 268 -6.10 23.11 6.78
N GLU A 269 -4.93 23.74 6.95
CA GLU A 269 -4.78 25.19 6.88
C GLU A 269 -5.01 25.78 5.47
N ASP A 270 -4.92 24.98 4.43
CA ASP A 270 -5.23 25.39 3.06
C ASP A 270 -6.75 25.42 2.78
N LEU A 271 -7.52 24.72 3.61
CA LEU A 271 -8.95 24.58 3.42
C LEU A 271 -9.74 25.73 4.05
N ILE A 272 -10.80 26.11 3.38
CA ILE A 272 -11.82 27.03 3.90
C ILE A 272 -13.20 26.59 3.44
N VAL A 273 -14.22 26.91 4.23
CA VAL A 273 -15.61 26.78 3.82
C VAL A 273 -16.14 28.16 3.44
N GLN A 274 -16.58 28.31 2.19
CA GLN A 274 -17.17 29.54 1.70
C GLN A 274 -18.49 29.25 0.99
N SER A 275 -19.55 29.88 1.46
CA SER A 275 -20.91 29.70 0.90
C SER A 275 -21.35 28.22 0.87
N GLY A 276 -21.00 27.46 1.92
CA GLY A 276 -21.35 26.03 2.04
C GLY A 276 -20.56 25.10 1.10
N LYS A 277 -19.45 25.58 0.54
CA LYS A 277 -18.57 24.78 -0.33
C LYS A 277 -17.16 24.74 0.24
N ALA A 278 -16.55 23.57 0.14
CA ALA A 278 -15.12 23.42 0.44
C ALA A 278 -14.29 24.10 -0.65
N MET A 279 -13.34 24.91 -0.24
CA MET A 279 -12.46 25.66 -1.12
C MET A 279 -11.02 25.46 -0.66
N VAL A 280 -10.08 25.55 -1.59
CA VAL A 280 -8.65 25.63 -1.28
C VAL A 280 -8.14 27.06 -1.48
N ARG A 281 -7.33 27.54 -0.55
CA ARG A 281 -6.61 28.82 -0.69
C ARG A 281 -5.49 28.67 -1.68
N THR A 282 -5.45 29.51 -2.67
CA THR A 282 -4.33 29.59 -3.63
C THR A 282 -3.86 31.03 -3.77
N VAL A 283 -2.67 31.23 -4.34
CA VAL A 283 -2.13 32.57 -4.63
C VAL A 283 -3.07 33.37 -5.55
N ALA A 284 -3.83 32.69 -6.40
CA ALA A 284 -4.79 33.30 -7.32
C ALA A 284 -6.20 33.48 -6.71
N GLY A 285 -6.37 33.20 -5.41
CA GLY A 285 -7.66 33.22 -4.72
C GLY A 285 -8.16 31.85 -4.35
N ALA A 286 -9.36 31.78 -3.76
CA ALA A 286 -9.97 30.52 -3.37
C ALA A 286 -10.53 29.79 -4.59
N LYS A 287 -10.26 28.48 -4.69
CA LYS A 287 -10.79 27.60 -5.72
C LYS A 287 -11.69 26.51 -5.12
N PRO A 288 -12.79 26.12 -5.75
CA PRO A 288 -13.66 25.09 -5.23
C PRO A 288 -12.99 23.71 -5.29
N ILE A 289 -13.26 22.89 -4.27
CA ILE A 289 -12.94 21.48 -4.23
C ILE A 289 -14.21 20.69 -4.48
N SER A 290 -14.20 19.81 -5.47
CA SER A 290 -15.33 18.95 -5.81
C SER A 290 -15.21 17.55 -5.20
N LEU A 291 -14.00 17.08 -4.97
CA LEU A 291 -13.70 15.82 -4.31
C LEU A 291 -12.47 15.97 -3.41
N LEU A 292 -12.61 15.56 -2.16
CA LEU A 292 -11.53 15.54 -1.20
C LEU A 292 -11.24 14.10 -0.78
N TRP A 293 -10.09 13.58 -1.18
CA TRP A 293 -9.60 12.29 -0.72
C TRP A 293 -8.81 12.50 0.58
N SER A 294 -9.45 12.21 1.71
CA SER A 294 -8.85 12.42 3.02
C SER A 294 -7.89 11.30 3.40
N ARG A 295 -6.72 11.70 3.92
CA ARG A 295 -5.73 10.84 4.56
C ARG A 295 -5.69 11.05 6.08
N LEU A 296 -6.71 11.70 6.62
CA LEU A 296 -6.90 11.90 8.05
C LEU A 296 -7.70 10.74 8.64
N PRO A 297 -7.48 10.40 9.91
CA PRO A 297 -8.46 9.63 10.67
C PRO A 297 -9.81 10.35 10.65
N SER A 298 -10.90 9.63 10.38
CA SER A 298 -12.22 10.22 10.17
C SER A 298 -12.68 11.14 11.30
N PRO A 299 -12.42 10.86 12.61
CA PRO A 299 -12.77 11.79 13.68
C PRO A 299 -12.05 13.15 13.64
N MET A 300 -10.92 13.22 12.93
CA MET A 300 -10.11 14.46 12.84
C MET A 300 -10.51 15.37 11.69
N PHE A 301 -11.44 14.91 10.84
CA PHE A 301 -11.80 15.62 9.62
C PHE A 301 -12.62 16.88 9.85
N ASP A 302 -13.58 16.84 10.76
CA ASP A 302 -14.50 17.96 11.03
C ASP A 302 -14.44 18.35 12.51
N PRO A 303 -13.85 19.53 12.85
CA PRO A 303 -13.75 19.98 14.22
C PRO A 303 -15.10 20.41 14.83
N LEU A 304 -16.11 20.72 14.03
CA LEU A 304 -17.42 21.12 14.52
C LEU A 304 -18.31 19.93 14.88
N GLU A 305 -18.20 18.84 14.13
CA GLU A 305 -19.09 17.68 14.29
C GLU A 305 -18.44 16.51 15.03
N PHE A 306 -17.11 16.35 14.93
CA PHE A 306 -16.44 15.15 15.44
C PHE A 306 -15.46 15.43 16.59
N ASN A 307 -14.40 16.21 16.35
CA ASN A 307 -13.38 16.45 17.34
C ASN A 307 -13.00 17.93 17.41
N PRO A 308 -13.50 18.68 18.43
CA PRO A 308 -13.28 20.12 18.52
C PRO A 308 -11.81 20.52 18.75
N THR A 309 -10.92 19.58 19.02
CA THR A 309 -9.49 19.85 19.17
C THR A 309 -8.71 19.61 17.90
N SER A 310 -9.35 19.11 16.83
CA SER A 310 -8.67 18.85 15.56
C SER A 310 -8.34 20.18 14.85
N MET A 311 -7.09 20.27 14.39
CA MET A 311 -6.61 21.33 13.50
C MET A 311 -6.22 20.79 12.14
N LEU A 312 -6.56 19.52 11.84
CA LEU A 312 -6.13 18.82 10.64
C LEU A 312 -7.17 18.84 9.51
N GLY A 313 -8.42 19.06 9.85
CA GLY A 313 -9.53 19.08 8.91
C GLY A 313 -9.96 20.46 8.44
N ALA A 314 -11.14 20.52 7.82
CA ALA A 314 -11.73 21.74 7.25
C ALA A 314 -12.54 22.52 8.29
#